data_0156b4c36278b2ba5038c68da87e998e
#
_entry.id   0156b4c36278b2ba5038c68da87e998e
#
_cell.length_a   1.000
_cell.length_b   1.000
_cell.length_c   1.000
_cell.angle_alpha   90.00
_cell.angle_beta   90.00
_cell.angle_gamma   90.00
#
_symmetry.space_group_name_H-M   'P 1'
#
loop_
_entity.id
_entity.type
_entity.pdbx_description
1 polymer ?
#
loop_
_entity_poly.entity_id
_entity_poly.type
_entity_poly.pdbx_seq_one_letter_code
_entity_poly.pdbx_strand_id
1 'polypeptide(L)'
;MRKSVLPGAAVALGLAVVAGAALGWRPFGAETVLARAADASACPVAHDTLQSQLIAADTADTTGLNNHYWAVVVNREGVVCAVAFSGPSTDSQWLLSRQIAAAKAFTANGLSLDSAPLSTGQLYPWVQPGVPANPLFGLAAGNPVSAEDAYQGQFSQFGTKHDPMVGRRVGGTITFGGGLALYAGTDAIGGLGLSGDTACADHSTAWRLRILLGMAPSSGDDRITLDPAGHPHCPNDAGTQGAK
;
A
#
# COMPACT_ATOMS: atom_id res chain seq x y z
N MET A 1 -23.60 18.03 -66.14
CA MET A 1 -24.08 17.42 -64.88
C MET A 1 -23.22 17.95 -63.71
N ARG A 2 -23.75 18.94 -63.01
CA ARG A 2 -23.07 19.50 -61.82
C ARG A 2 -23.56 18.76 -60.57
N LYS A 3 -22.66 18.18 -59.81
CA LYS A 3 -22.95 17.62 -58.49
C LYS A 3 -22.72 18.72 -57.43
N SER A 4 -23.77 19.10 -56.76
CA SER A 4 -23.78 19.99 -55.63
C SER A 4 -23.29 19.26 -54.39
N VAL A 5 -22.31 19.84 -53.72
CA VAL A 5 -21.80 19.41 -52.39
C VAL A 5 -22.51 20.26 -51.34
N LEU A 6 -23.23 19.60 -50.44
CA LEU A 6 -23.84 20.24 -49.25
C LEU A 6 -22.80 20.41 -48.13
N PRO A 7 -22.80 21.51 -47.43
CA PRO A 7 -21.89 21.71 -46.30
C PRO A 7 -22.40 20.98 -45.05
N GLY A 8 -21.49 20.24 -44.41
CA GLY A 8 -21.75 19.58 -43.15
C GLY A 8 -21.94 20.58 -41.98
N ALA A 9 -23.02 20.41 -41.26
CA ALA A 9 -23.33 21.16 -40.05
C ALA A 9 -22.43 20.71 -38.92
N ALA A 10 -21.60 21.60 -38.39
CA ALA A 10 -20.90 21.44 -37.16
C ALA A 10 -21.87 21.60 -35.97
N VAL A 11 -22.10 20.51 -35.25
CA VAL A 11 -22.85 20.56 -33.98
C VAL A 11 -21.91 21.08 -32.90
N ALA A 12 -22.06 22.34 -32.53
CA ALA A 12 -21.47 22.92 -31.34
C ALA A 12 -22.29 22.45 -30.12
N LEU A 13 -21.71 21.59 -29.28
CA LEU A 13 -22.24 21.30 -27.95
C LEU A 13 -22.04 22.55 -27.07
N GLY A 14 -23.05 23.36 -26.97
CA GLY A 14 -23.11 24.46 -26.01
C GLY A 14 -23.33 23.89 -24.61
N LEU A 15 -22.35 24.04 -23.72
CA LEU A 15 -22.55 23.88 -22.28
C LEU A 15 -23.44 25.01 -21.79
N ALA A 16 -24.71 24.72 -21.56
CA ALA A 16 -25.61 25.62 -20.86
C ALA A 16 -25.25 25.59 -19.37
N VAL A 17 -24.51 26.60 -18.92
CA VAL A 17 -24.40 26.93 -17.49
C VAL A 17 -25.70 27.58 -17.09
N VAL A 18 -26.60 26.82 -16.51
CA VAL A 18 -27.81 27.36 -15.87
C VAL A 18 -27.39 27.99 -14.55
N ALA A 19 -27.37 29.29 -14.47
CA ALA A 19 -27.19 30.03 -13.22
C ALA A 19 -28.48 29.89 -12.37
N GLY A 20 -28.53 28.87 -11.52
CA GLY A 20 -29.54 28.66 -10.49
C GLY A 20 -29.17 29.38 -9.20
N ALA A 21 -29.22 30.68 -9.15
CA ALA A 21 -29.07 31.44 -7.93
C ALA A 21 -30.47 31.75 -7.33
N ALA A 22 -31.01 30.83 -6.51
CA ALA A 22 -32.09 31.14 -5.58
C ALA A 22 -32.56 30.04 -4.62
N LEU A 23 -31.82 28.96 -4.44
CA LEU A 23 -32.14 27.98 -3.38
C LEU A 23 -30.83 27.29 -2.95
N GLY A 24 -30.01 27.89 -2.12
CA GLY A 24 -28.91 27.33 -1.33
C GLY A 24 -28.30 25.94 -1.70
N TRP A 25 -28.46 25.50 -2.90
CA TRP A 25 -27.94 24.23 -3.40
C TRP A 25 -26.50 24.48 -3.90
N ARG A 26 -25.56 24.33 -3.01
CA ARG A 26 -24.18 24.20 -3.44
C ARG A 26 -24.03 22.79 -4.08
N PRO A 27 -23.56 22.67 -5.33
CA PRO A 27 -23.26 21.36 -5.88
C PRO A 27 -22.17 20.74 -5.00
N PHE A 28 -22.58 19.77 -4.19
CA PHE A 28 -21.63 18.94 -3.46
C PHE A 28 -20.69 18.33 -4.51
N GLY A 29 -19.42 18.71 -4.48
CA GLY A 29 -18.49 17.72 -4.83
C GLY A 29 -17.55 17.86 -6.00
N ALA A 30 -17.68 18.76 -6.95
CA ALA A 30 -16.69 18.81 -8.03
C ALA A 30 -15.30 19.23 -7.51
N GLU A 31 -15.20 20.22 -6.65
CA GLU A 31 -13.93 20.67 -6.06
C GLU A 31 -13.40 19.67 -5.03
N THR A 32 -14.27 19.06 -4.21
CA THR A 32 -13.86 18.03 -3.25
C THR A 32 -13.45 16.73 -3.92
N VAL A 33 -14.08 16.33 -5.01
CA VAL A 33 -13.69 15.14 -5.79
C VAL A 33 -12.37 15.36 -6.50
N LEU A 34 -12.14 16.54 -7.09
CA LEU A 34 -10.87 16.87 -7.75
C LEU A 34 -9.73 17.05 -6.74
N ALA A 35 -9.98 17.67 -5.58
CA ALA A 35 -8.98 17.77 -4.50
C ALA A 35 -8.62 16.39 -3.95
N ARG A 36 -9.59 15.50 -3.75
CA ARG A 36 -9.34 14.12 -3.30
C ARG A 36 -8.61 13.28 -4.36
N ALA A 37 -8.89 13.48 -5.64
CA ALA A 37 -8.16 12.81 -6.74
C ALA A 37 -6.71 13.31 -6.84
N ALA A 38 -6.46 14.60 -6.61
CA ALA A 38 -5.11 15.15 -6.56
C ALA A 38 -4.33 14.61 -5.34
N ASP A 39 -4.97 14.46 -4.19
CA ASP A 39 -4.40 13.85 -2.99
C ASP A 39 -4.13 12.34 -3.19
N ALA A 40 -4.97 11.63 -3.94
CA ALA A 40 -4.81 10.20 -4.20
C ALA A 40 -3.52 9.85 -4.95
N SER A 41 -3.04 10.75 -5.81
CA SER A 41 -1.79 10.59 -6.56
C SER A 41 -0.55 11.04 -5.78
N ALA A 42 -0.72 11.80 -4.69
CA ALA A 42 0.39 12.28 -3.88
C ALA A 42 1.04 11.12 -3.11
N CYS A 43 2.37 11.19 -2.95
CA CYS A 43 3.06 10.26 -2.06
C CYS A 43 2.88 10.69 -0.60
N PRO A 44 2.34 9.83 0.27
CA PRO A 44 2.14 10.20 1.67
C PRO A 44 3.44 10.37 2.46
N VAL A 45 4.55 9.80 1.99
CA VAL A 45 5.84 9.79 2.71
C VAL A 45 6.98 10.14 1.77
N ALA A 46 7.81 11.11 2.14
CA ALA A 46 9.05 11.40 1.42
C ALA A 46 10.09 10.28 1.66
N HIS A 47 10.92 10.00 0.65
CA HIS A 47 11.97 8.95 0.72
C HIS A 47 12.84 9.06 1.97
N ASP A 48 13.40 10.24 2.24
CA ASP A 48 14.37 10.41 3.33
C ASP A 48 13.73 10.20 4.72
N THR A 49 12.43 10.56 4.86
CA THR A 49 11.65 10.27 6.05
C THR A 49 11.40 8.76 6.18
N LEU A 50 11.00 8.10 5.10
CA LEU A 50 10.80 6.65 5.09
C LEU A 50 12.08 5.92 5.48
N GLN A 51 13.21 6.29 4.87
CA GLN A 51 14.53 5.68 5.12
C GLN A 51 14.95 5.82 6.59
N SER A 52 14.87 7.04 7.15
CA SER A 52 15.29 7.30 8.53
C SER A 52 14.41 6.56 9.55
N GLN A 53 13.09 6.56 9.35
CA GLN A 53 12.16 5.89 10.25
C GLN A 53 12.21 4.36 10.09
N LEU A 54 12.51 3.85 8.89
CA LEU A 54 12.74 2.42 8.68
C LEU A 54 13.96 1.92 9.45
N ILE A 55 15.08 2.63 9.39
CA ILE A 55 16.29 2.29 10.17
C ILE A 55 15.99 2.29 11.68
N ALA A 56 15.22 3.27 12.17
CA ALA A 56 14.81 3.31 13.56
C ALA A 56 13.90 2.15 13.95
N ALA A 57 12.94 1.78 13.07
CA ALA A 57 12.03 0.66 13.29
C ALA A 57 12.77 -0.69 13.30
N ASP A 58 13.71 -0.89 12.37
CA ASP A 58 14.56 -2.08 12.25
C ASP A 58 15.48 -2.22 13.48
N THR A 59 16.19 -1.15 13.86
CA THR A 59 17.06 -1.16 15.04
C THR A 59 16.32 -1.53 16.34
N ALA A 60 15.03 -1.20 16.43
CA ALA A 60 14.20 -1.53 17.59
C ALA A 60 13.51 -2.90 17.47
N ASP A 61 13.67 -3.61 16.36
CA ASP A 61 13.07 -4.93 16.20
C ASP A 61 13.87 -6.00 16.94
N THR A 62 13.14 -6.90 17.59
CA THR A 62 13.67 -8.05 18.30
C THR A 62 12.87 -9.32 18.02
N THR A 63 11.93 -9.25 17.07
CA THR A 63 10.91 -10.29 16.90
C THR A 63 11.27 -11.33 15.83
N GLY A 64 12.14 -10.98 14.90
CA GLY A 64 12.50 -11.80 13.75
C GLY A 64 13.80 -12.59 13.90
N LEU A 65 14.37 -12.89 12.74
CA LEU A 65 15.62 -13.60 12.56
C LEU A 65 16.83 -12.66 12.50
N ASN A 66 16.61 -11.39 12.79
CA ASN A 66 17.62 -10.33 12.72
C ASN A 66 18.03 -10.00 11.26
N ASN A 67 17.12 -10.16 10.31
CA ASN A 67 17.26 -9.67 8.95
C ASN A 67 16.90 -8.18 8.87
N HIS A 68 17.34 -7.53 7.80
CA HIS A 68 16.92 -6.17 7.46
C HIS A 68 15.65 -6.16 6.61
N TYR A 69 15.13 -4.96 6.28
CA TYR A 69 13.82 -4.80 5.64
C TYR A 69 13.86 -3.92 4.40
N TRP A 70 13.09 -4.29 3.39
CA TRP A 70 12.57 -3.38 2.38
C TRP A 70 11.28 -2.75 2.89
N ALA A 71 11.15 -1.44 2.74
CA ALA A 71 9.91 -0.69 2.92
C ALA A 71 9.48 -0.07 1.60
N VAL A 72 8.23 -0.29 1.21
CA VAL A 72 7.63 0.30 0.01
C VAL A 72 6.36 1.04 0.41
N VAL A 73 6.22 2.26 -0.10
CA VAL A 73 5.00 3.06 0.03
C VAL A 73 4.34 3.18 -1.33
N VAL A 74 3.04 2.91 -1.38
CA VAL A 74 2.19 3.23 -2.52
C VAL A 74 1.25 4.39 -2.16
N ASN A 75 0.95 5.24 -3.14
CA ASN A 75 -0.11 6.23 -3.00
C ASN A 75 -1.50 5.56 -3.06
N ARG A 76 -2.57 6.35 -2.93
CA ARG A 76 -3.94 5.79 -2.93
C ARG A 76 -4.34 5.13 -4.26
N GLU A 77 -3.68 5.48 -5.36
CA GLU A 77 -3.85 4.85 -6.67
C GLU A 77 -3.07 3.53 -6.82
N GLY A 78 -2.33 3.11 -5.80
CA GLY A 78 -1.51 1.89 -5.82
C GLY A 78 -0.20 2.03 -6.59
N VAL A 79 0.22 3.26 -6.92
CA VAL A 79 1.50 3.53 -7.54
C VAL A 79 2.58 3.58 -6.48
N VAL A 80 3.68 2.86 -6.66
CA VAL A 80 4.86 2.95 -5.80
C VAL A 80 5.41 4.38 -5.87
N CYS A 81 5.58 5.02 -4.73
CA CYS A 81 6.03 6.40 -4.66
C CYS A 81 7.22 6.64 -3.73
N ALA A 82 7.53 5.71 -2.83
CA ALA A 82 8.78 5.70 -2.08
C ALA A 82 9.24 4.26 -1.82
N VAL A 83 10.55 4.03 -1.89
CA VAL A 83 11.20 2.75 -1.60
C VAL A 83 12.42 3.01 -0.75
N ALA A 84 12.53 2.31 0.37
CA ALA A 84 13.65 2.41 1.27
C ALA A 84 14.14 1.00 1.70
N PHE A 85 15.32 0.96 2.30
CA PHE A 85 15.99 -0.28 2.64
C PHE A 85 16.88 -0.05 3.87
N SER A 86 16.78 -0.88 4.90
CA SER A 86 17.44 -0.63 6.19
C SER A 86 18.84 -1.25 6.31
N GLY A 87 19.16 -2.24 5.51
CA GLY A 87 20.41 -2.98 5.61
C GLY A 87 21.59 -2.33 4.90
N PRO A 88 22.80 -2.88 5.08
CA PRO A 88 24.02 -2.39 4.42
C PRO A 88 24.10 -2.85 2.96
N SER A 89 23.38 -3.88 2.56
CA SER A 89 23.36 -4.40 1.19
C SER A 89 22.00 -5.02 0.85
N THR A 90 21.72 -5.16 -0.44
CA THR A 90 20.44 -5.70 -0.96
C THR A 90 20.23 -7.18 -0.65
N ASP A 91 21.25 -7.88 -0.19
CA ASP A 91 21.25 -9.28 0.24
C ASP A 91 21.30 -9.45 1.77
N SER A 92 21.10 -8.36 2.53
CA SER A 92 20.94 -8.41 3.99
C SER A 92 19.57 -8.94 4.45
N GLN A 93 18.73 -9.31 3.55
CA GLN A 93 17.41 -9.94 3.69
C GLN A 93 17.14 -10.83 2.48
N TRP A 94 16.02 -11.55 2.50
CA TRP A 94 15.66 -12.40 1.36
C TRP A 94 15.48 -11.57 0.08
N LEU A 95 16.06 -12.01 -1.04
CA LEU A 95 16.09 -11.26 -2.29
C LEU A 95 14.69 -10.92 -2.85
N LEU A 96 13.70 -11.81 -2.64
CA LEU A 96 12.32 -11.57 -3.07
C LEU A 96 11.57 -10.55 -2.20
N SER A 97 12.12 -10.16 -1.05
CA SER A 97 11.44 -9.23 -0.12
C SER A 97 11.09 -7.89 -0.75
N ARG A 98 11.87 -7.42 -1.71
CA ARG A 98 11.61 -6.17 -2.42
C ARG A 98 10.24 -6.17 -3.13
N GLN A 99 9.97 -7.18 -3.95
CA GLN A 99 8.67 -7.28 -4.64
C GLN A 99 7.54 -7.63 -3.67
N ILE A 100 7.83 -8.43 -2.64
CA ILE A 100 6.84 -8.79 -1.61
C ILE A 100 6.43 -7.55 -0.82
N ALA A 101 7.36 -6.68 -0.45
CA ALA A 101 7.05 -5.40 0.21
C ALA A 101 6.13 -4.52 -0.66
N ALA A 102 6.41 -4.41 -1.96
CA ALA A 102 5.55 -3.66 -2.89
C ALA A 102 4.14 -4.25 -2.99
N ALA A 103 4.02 -5.58 -3.10
CA ALA A 103 2.73 -6.26 -3.16
C ALA A 103 1.96 -6.17 -1.83
N LYS A 104 2.64 -6.20 -0.67
CA LYS A 104 2.03 -5.94 0.65
C LYS A 104 1.44 -4.53 0.74
N ALA A 105 2.21 -3.52 0.30
CA ALA A 105 1.74 -2.13 0.27
C ALA A 105 0.50 -1.98 -0.63
N PHE A 106 0.54 -2.57 -1.82
CA PHE A 106 -0.57 -2.55 -2.78
C PHE A 106 -1.82 -3.23 -2.20
N THR A 107 -1.67 -4.40 -1.56
CA THR A 107 -2.78 -5.15 -0.96
C THR A 107 -3.43 -4.35 0.17
N ALA A 108 -2.65 -3.86 1.13
CA ALA A 108 -3.16 -3.12 2.27
C ALA A 108 -3.88 -1.83 1.83
N ASN A 109 -3.30 -1.09 0.86
CA ASN A 109 -3.94 0.07 0.26
C ASN A 109 -5.27 -0.29 -0.43
N GLY A 110 -5.28 -1.36 -1.22
CA GLY A 110 -6.44 -1.74 -2.06
C GLY A 110 -7.62 -2.28 -1.28
N LEU A 111 -7.39 -2.90 -0.11
CA LEU A 111 -8.42 -3.53 0.71
C LEU A 111 -8.82 -2.70 1.94
N SER A 112 -8.14 -1.60 2.22
CA SER A 112 -8.51 -0.67 3.29
C SER A 112 -9.38 0.46 2.75
N LEU A 113 -10.38 0.85 3.53
CA LEU A 113 -11.27 1.99 3.27
C LEU A 113 -11.12 3.03 4.37
N ASP A 114 -11.71 4.20 4.18
CA ASP A 114 -11.78 5.23 5.22
C ASP A 114 -12.45 4.63 6.47
N SER A 115 -11.86 4.85 7.64
CA SER A 115 -12.30 4.29 8.93
C SER A 115 -12.32 2.75 9.03
N ALA A 116 -11.88 2.04 8.00
CA ALA A 116 -11.89 0.57 7.96
C ALA A 116 -10.51 0.04 7.49
N PRO A 117 -9.48 0.12 8.35
CA PRO A 117 -8.16 -0.39 8.06
C PRO A 117 -8.15 -1.92 8.00
N LEU A 118 -7.36 -2.47 7.08
CA LEU A 118 -7.10 -3.89 6.97
C LEU A 118 -5.62 -4.13 6.74
N SER A 119 -5.00 -4.97 7.56
CA SER A 119 -3.64 -5.42 7.34
C SER A 119 -3.59 -6.70 6.51
N THR A 120 -2.48 -6.89 5.79
CA THR A 120 -2.30 -8.14 5.04
C THR A 120 -2.23 -9.37 5.94
N GLY A 121 -1.80 -9.21 7.19
CA GLY A 121 -1.77 -10.30 8.18
C GLY A 121 -3.16 -10.76 8.62
N GLN A 122 -4.17 -9.89 8.62
CA GLN A 122 -5.55 -10.27 8.92
C GLN A 122 -6.16 -11.17 7.83
N LEU A 123 -5.62 -11.14 6.60
CA LEU A 123 -6.07 -12.01 5.52
C LEU A 123 -5.58 -13.45 5.66
N TYR A 124 -4.52 -13.69 6.45
CA TYR A 124 -3.87 -14.99 6.54
C TYR A 124 -4.84 -16.14 6.86
N PRO A 125 -5.64 -16.09 7.93
CA PRO A 125 -6.56 -17.17 8.23
C PRO A 125 -7.64 -17.39 7.16
N TRP A 126 -7.98 -16.35 6.40
CA TRP A 126 -9.05 -16.41 5.39
C TRP A 126 -8.63 -17.09 4.09
N VAL A 127 -7.34 -17.32 3.88
CA VAL A 127 -6.81 -17.99 2.68
C VAL A 127 -6.32 -19.42 2.96
N GLN A 128 -6.35 -19.86 4.23
CA GLN A 128 -5.87 -21.18 4.61
C GLN A 128 -6.80 -22.31 4.11
N PRO A 129 -6.24 -23.49 3.74
CA PRO A 129 -7.05 -24.65 3.41
C PRO A 129 -7.78 -25.19 4.64
N GLY A 130 -8.84 -25.97 4.41
CA GLY A 130 -9.54 -26.70 5.47
C GLY A 130 -10.70 -25.98 6.13
N VAL A 131 -10.97 -24.72 5.77
CA VAL A 131 -12.20 -24.01 6.15
C VAL A 131 -13.15 -24.04 4.95
N PRO A 132 -14.23 -24.86 4.96
CA PRO A 132 -15.06 -25.11 3.78
C PRO A 132 -15.71 -23.86 3.17
N ALA A 133 -15.85 -22.80 3.93
CA ALA A 133 -16.49 -21.54 3.53
C ALA A 133 -15.49 -20.36 3.46
N ASN A 134 -14.18 -20.63 3.35
CA ASN A 134 -13.20 -19.55 3.28
C ASN A 134 -13.29 -18.87 1.90
N PRO A 135 -13.85 -17.66 1.80
CA PRO A 135 -14.14 -17.04 0.50
C PRO A 135 -12.87 -16.57 -0.23
N LEU A 136 -11.75 -16.49 0.46
CA LEU A 136 -10.48 -16.01 -0.08
C LEU A 136 -9.48 -17.16 -0.30
N PHE A 137 -9.88 -18.42 -0.06
CA PHE A 137 -9.00 -19.56 -0.34
C PHE A 137 -8.55 -19.56 -1.80
N GLY A 138 -7.24 -19.66 -2.00
CA GLY A 138 -6.63 -19.61 -3.34
C GLY A 138 -6.35 -18.20 -3.88
N LEU A 139 -6.80 -17.13 -3.24
CA LEU A 139 -6.51 -15.75 -3.66
C LEU A 139 -5.00 -15.50 -3.75
N ALA A 140 -4.23 -15.95 -2.78
CA ALA A 140 -2.77 -15.80 -2.78
C ALA A 140 -2.08 -16.61 -3.90
N ALA A 141 -2.67 -17.73 -4.35
CA ALA A 141 -2.09 -18.61 -5.36
C ALA A 141 -2.33 -18.13 -6.81
N GLY A 142 -3.33 -17.27 -7.03
CA GLY A 142 -3.72 -16.79 -8.36
C GLY A 142 -3.34 -15.35 -8.67
N ASN A 143 -2.44 -14.75 -7.94
CA ASN A 143 -2.26 -13.32 -7.90
C ASN A 143 -0.96 -12.87 -8.58
N PRO A 144 -1.02 -12.30 -9.80
CA PRO A 144 0.17 -11.89 -10.51
C PRO A 144 0.83 -10.67 -9.84
N VAL A 145 2.14 -10.74 -9.71
CA VAL A 145 3.04 -9.66 -9.31
C VAL A 145 3.94 -9.33 -10.49
N SER A 146 4.12 -8.05 -10.81
CA SER A 146 5.06 -7.64 -11.83
C SER A 146 6.50 -7.67 -11.29
N ALA A 147 7.19 -8.79 -11.52
CA ALA A 147 8.61 -8.89 -11.19
C ALA A 147 9.46 -7.94 -12.03
N GLU A 148 9.07 -7.68 -13.28
CA GLU A 148 9.74 -6.72 -14.16
C GLU A 148 9.69 -5.32 -13.53
N ASP A 149 8.53 -4.84 -13.12
CA ASP A 149 8.40 -3.52 -12.47
C ASP A 149 9.15 -3.44 -11.13
N ALA A 150 9.26 -4.56 -10.40
CA ALA A 150 9.97 -4.60 -9.13
C ALA A 150 11.49 -4.57 -9.26
N TYR A 151 12.05 -5.15 -10.34
CA TYR A 151 13.50 -5.34 -10.49
C TYR A 151 14.11 -4.68 -11.71
N GLN A 152 13.38 -3.85 -12.45
CA GLN A 152 13.94 -3.10 -13.56
C GLN A 152 14.98 -2.06 -13.11
N GLY A 153 15.81 -1.63 -14.07
CA GLY A 153 16.77 -0.57 -13.87
C GLY A 153 18.07 -1.01 -13.20
N GLN A 154 18.80 -0.04 -12.66
CA GLN A 154 20.12 -0.28 -12.11
C GLN A 154 20.02 -0.70 -10.63
N PHE A 155 20.62 -1.81 -10.30
CA PHE A 155 20.64 -2.37 -8.94
C PHE A 155 21.23 -1.40 -7.89
N SER A 156 22.20 -0.59 -8.27
CA SER A 156 22.80 0.44 -7.40
C SER A 156 21.84 1.57 -7.00
N GLN A 157 20.70 1.69 -7.68
CA GLN A 157 19.65 2.67 -7.36
C GLN A 157 18.56 2.12 -6.44
N PHE A 158 18.55 0.80 -6.22
CA PHE A 158 17.52 0.17 -5.38
C PHE A 158 17.57 0.69 -3.94
N GLY A 159 16.43 1.08 -3.41
CA GLY A 159 16.27 1.64 -2.07
C GLY A 159 16.70 3.11 -1.93
N THR A 160 17.17 3.74 -3.01
CA THR A 160 17.51 5.17 -3.01
C THR A 160 16.31 6.02 -3.43
N LYS A 161 16.41 7.34 -3.31
CA LYS A 161 15.40 8.29 -3.81
C LYS A 161 15.19 8.23 -5.35
N HIS A 162 16.06 7.55 -6.08
CA HIS A 162 15.99 7.33 -7.53
C HIS A 162 15.63 5.87 -7.86
N ASP A 163 15.03 5.16 -6.93
CA ASP A 163 14.65 3.76 -7.12
C ASP A 163 13.75 3.60 -8.35
N PRO A 164 14.13 2.72 -9.32
CA PRO A 164 13.38 2.55 -10.57
C PRO A 164 11.97 1.99 -10.41
N MET A 165 11.63 1.43 -9.24
CA MET A 165 10.28 0.97 -8.94
C MET A 165 9.30 2.14 -8.68
N VAL A 166 9.80 3.33 -8.35
CA VAL A 166 8.97 4.52 -8.17
C VAL A 166 8.28 4.89 -9.49
N GLY A 167 6.98 5.15 -9.42
CA GLY A 167 6.11 5.38 -10.57
C GLY A 167 5.48 4.11 -11.17
N ARG A 168 5.79 2.92 -10.64
CA ARG A 168 5.28 1.64 -11.13
C ARG A 168 4.15 1.10 -10.26
N ARG A 169 3.35 0.19 -10.80
CA ARG A 169 2.39 -0.63 -10.08
C ARG A 169 2.85 -2.09 -10.12
N VAL A 170 3.48 -2.54 -9.05
CA VAL A 170 3.93 -3.93 -8.94
C VAL A 170 2.73 -4.89 -8.81
N GLY A 171 1.64 -4.42 -8.19
CA GLY A 171 0.43 -5.22 -8.04
C GLY A 171 0.59 -6.37 -7.06
N GLY A 172 -0.18 -7.42 -7.29
CA GLY A 172 -0.21 -8.61 -6.45
C GLY A 172 -1.10 -8.47 -5.21
N THR A 173 -1.41 -9.60 -4.59
CA THR A 173 -2.05 -9.64 -3.27
C THR A 173 -1.24 -10.54 -2.36
N ILE A 174 -0.82 -10.02 -1.22
CA ILE A 174 -0.11 -10.77 -0.17
C ILE A 174 -1.04 -10.90 1.03
N THR A 175 -1.13 -12.11 1.58
CA THR A 175 -2.07 -12.47 2.64
C THR A 175 -1.39 -12.88 3.94
N PHE A 176 -0.22 -12.33 4.21
CA PHE A 176 0.52 -12.49 5.46
C PHE A 176 1.14 -11.16 5.89
N GLY A 177 1.57 -11.07 7.13
CA GLY A 177 1.94 -9.83 7.80
C GLY A 177 2.99 -8.96 7.09
N GLY A 178 2.94 -7.66 7.37
CA GLY A 178 3.86 -6.64 6.88
C GLY A 178 3.24 -5.58 5.95
N GLY A 179 1.98 -5.71 5.55
CA GLY A 179 1.25 -4.70 4.81
C GLY A 179 0.25 -3.96 5.68
N LEU A 180 0.31 -2.63 5.71
CA LEU A 180 -0.55 -1.74 6.50
C LEU A 180 -0.98 -0.56 5.64
N ALA A 181 -2.25 -0.17 5.70
CA ALA A 181 -2.68 1.08 5.09
C ALA A 181 -2.18 2.28 5.90
N LEU A 182 -1.90 3.37 5.22
CA LEU A 182 -1.51 4.65 5.80
C LEU A 182 -2.73 5.58 5.87
N TYR A 183 -2.85 6.31 6.98
CA TYR A 183 -4.00 7.15 7.27
C TYR A 183 -3.60 8.58 7.63
N ALA A 184 -4.44 9.52 7.23
CA ALA A 184 -4.53 10.87 7.79
C ALA A 184 -5.84 10.95 8.60
N GLY A 185 -5.75 10.72 9.90
CA GLY A 185 -6.94 10.55 10.74
C GLY A 185 -7.73 9.28 10.38
N THR A 186 -8.91 9.45 9.80
CA THR A 186 -9.78 8.36 9.32
C THR A 186 -9.59 8.04 7.83
N ASP A 187 -8.97 8.94 7.08
CA ASP A 187 -8.88 8.84 5.62
C ASP A 187 -7.69 7.98 5.20
N ALA A 188 -7.93 6.95 4.41
CA ALA A 188 -6.88 6.13 3.82
C ALA A 188 -6.16 6.91 2.72
N ILE A 189 -4.85 7.10 2.86
CA ILE A 189 -4.03 7.94 1.96
C ILE A 189 -2.99 7.15 1.16
N GLY A 190 -2.84 5.86 1.42
CA GLY A 190 -1.89 4.99 0.73
C GLY A 190 -1.65 3.69 1.48
N GLY A 191 -0.58 2.98 1.13
CA GLY A 191 -0.18 1.74 1.77
C GLY A 191 1.31 1.65 2.02
N LEU A 192 1.67 0.99 3.10
CA LEU A 192 3.03 0.62 3.50
C LEU A 192 3.18 -0.90 3.44
N GLY A 193 4.25 -1.39 2.87
CA GLY A 193 4.62 -2.80 2.93
C GLY A 193 6.06 -2.97 3.37
N LEU A 194 6.27 -3.84 4.34
CA LEU A 194 7.59 -4.29 4.77
C LEU A 194 7.78 -5.77 4.45
N SER A 195 8.99 -6.11 4.05
CA SER A 195 9.42 -7.49 3.91
C SER A 195 10.94 -7.60 4.01
N GLY A 196 11.43 -8.64 4.66
CA GLY A 196 12.85 -8.89 4.85
C GLY A 196 13.12 -10.02 5.81
N ASP A 197 12.19 -10.28 6.71
CA ASP A 197 12.24 -11.30 7.73
C ASP A 197 10.97 -12.18 7.68
N THR A 198 10.63 -12.86 8.76
CA THR A 198 9.39 -13.63 8.86
C THR A 198 8.17 -12.71 8.77
N ALA A 199 7.05 -13.25 8.31
CA ALA A 199 5.83 -12.46 8.10
C ALA A 199 5.33 -11.75 9.37
N CYS A 200 5.53 -12.36 10.55
CA CYS A 200 5.19 -11.75 11.82
C CYS A 200 6.15 -10.61 12.17
N ALA A 201 7.46 -10.79 11.98
CA ALA A 201 8.47 -9.74 12.19
C ALA A 201 8.29 -8.59 11.20
N ASP A 202 8.02 -8.89 9.92
CA ASP A 202 7.63 -7.91 8.91
C ASP A 202 6.45 -7.06 9.40
N HIS A 203 5.41 -7.69 9.99
CA HIS A 203 4.24 -6.98 10.51
C HIS A 203 4.57 -6.12 11.72
N SER A 204 5.31 -6.66 12.68
CA SER A 204 5.71 -5.94 13.90
C SER A 204 6.53 -4.69 13.56
N THR A 205 7.48 -4.82 12.65
CA THR A 205 8.32 -3.70 12.22
C THR A 205 7.56 -2.71 11.35
N ALA A 206 6.65 -3.17 10.47
CA ALA A 206 5.75 -2.30 9.72
C ALA A 206 4.83 -1.48 10.64
N TRP A 207 4.30 -2.12 11.69
CA TRP A 207 3.48 -1.44 12.70
C TRP A 207 4.25 -0.32 13.39
N ARG A 208 5.45 -0.62 13.87
CA ARG A 208 6.35 0.36 14.48
C ARG A 208 6.68 1.51 13.53
N LEU A 209 7.02 1.19 12.27
CA LEU A 209 7.30 2.20 11.26
C LEU A 209 6.09 3.10 10.99
N ARG A 210 4.88 2.54 10.84
CA ARG A 210 3.65 3.33 10.64
C ARG A 210 3.38 4.29 11.80
N ILE A 211 3.65 3.87 13.04
CA ILE A 211 3.54 4.75 14.22
C ILE A 211 4.59 5.86 14.17
N LEU A 212 5.85 5.55 13.85
CA LEU A 212 6.91 6.55 13.72
C LEU A 212 6.63 7.58 12.62
N LEU A 213 5.93 7.17 11.56
CA LEU A 213 5.46 8.07 10.50
C LEU A 213 4.23 8.90 10.92
N GLY A 214 3.59 8.60 12.04
CA GLY A 214 2.36 9.29 12.48
C GLY A 214 1.14 8.98 11.61
N MET A 215 1.11 7.84 10.91
CA MET A 215 0.09 7.50 9.92
C MET A 215 -0.77 6.29 10.32
N ALA A 216 -0.91 6.04 11.60
CA ALA A 216 -1.84 5.04 12.10
C ALA A 216 -3.29 5.53 11.96
N PRO A 217 -4.25 4.62 11.70
CA PRO A 217 -5.66 4.99 11.64
C PRO A 217 -6.15 5.46 13.02
N SER A 218 -7.01 6.48 13.05
CA SER A 218 -7.64 6.96 14.29
C SER A 218 -8.86 6.12 14.70
N SER A 219 -9.32 5.21 13.86
CA SER A 219 -10.44 4.28 14.11
C SER A 219 -10.20 2.96 13.37
N GLY A 220 -10.92 1.91 13.80
CA GLY A 220 -10.77 0.56 13.27
C GLY A 220 -9.63 -0.22 13.94
N ASP A 221 -9.48 -1.48 13.58
CA ASP A 221 -8.47 -2.39 14.15
C ASP A 221 -7.91 -3.30 13.04
N ASP A 222 -6.64 -3.11 12.72
CA ASP A 222 -5.92 -3.93 11.73
C ASP A 222 -4.78 -4.76 12.36
N ARG A 223 -4.85 -4.99 13.67
CA ARG A 223 -3.92 -5.90 14.37
C ARG A 223 -4.13 -7.35 13.93
N ILE A 224 -3.04 -8.09 13.86
CA ILE A 224 -3.09 -9.53 13.61
C ILE A 224 -3.44 -10.29 14.87
N THR A 225 -4.04 -11.49 14.73
CA THR A 225 -4.27 -12.45 15.79
C THR A 225 -3.22 -13.55 15.67
N LEU A 226 -2.49 -13.83 16.75
CA LEU A 226 -1.41 -14.82 16.80
C LEU A 226 -1.83 -16.14 17.48
N ASP A 227 -3.11 -16.42 17.61
CA ASP A 227 -3.57 -17.70 18.13
C ASP A 227 -3.37 -18.85 17.11
N PRO A 228 -3.58 -20.13 17.50
CA PRO A 228 -3.36 -21.25 16.58
C PRO A 228 -4.19 -21.23 15.30
N ALA A 229 -5.26 -20.42 15.23
CA ALA A 229 -6.11 -20.24 14.06
C ALA A 229 -5.82 -18.92 13.31
N GLY A 230 -4.90 -18.13 13.81
CA GLY A 230 -4.53 -16.82 13.27
C GLY A 230 -3.28 -16.83 12.40
N HIS A 231 -2.59 -15.71 12.41
CA HIS A 231 -1.30 -15.52 11.72
C HIS A 231 -0.19 -16.29 12.47
N PRO A 232 0.83 -16.85 11.77
CA PRO A 232 1.98 -17.46 12.41
C PRO A 232 2.71 -16.51 13.37
N HIS A 233 3.21 -17.09 14.46
CA HIS A 233 3.98 -16.38 15.48
C HIS A 233 5.32 -15.87 14.95
N CYS A 234 5.85 -14.85 15.61
CA CYS A 234 7.22 -14.40 15.42
C CYS A 234 8.20 -15.44 16.02
N PRO A 235 9.44 -15.53 15.53
CA PRO A 235 10.50 -16.31 16.19
C PRO A 235 10.71 -15.92 17.65
N ASN A 236 10.49 -14.64 17.97
CA ASN A 236 10.43 -14.12 19.33
C ASN A 236 9.22 -13.22 19.48
N ASP A 237 8.19 -13.68 20.18
CA ASP A 237 6.95 -12.93 20.39
C ASP A 237 7.10 -11.78 21.39
N ALA A 238 8.16 -11.76 22.19
CA ALA A 238 8.39 -10.69 23.15
C ALA A 238 8.58 -9.35 22.43
N GLY A 239 7.69 -8.40 22.68
CA GLY A 239 7.74 -7.09 22.05
C GLY A 239 7.08 -7.00 20.66
N THR A 240 6.37 -8.05 20.20
CA THR A 240 5.59 -8.00 18.95
C THR A 240 4.60 -6.84 18.98
N GLN A 241 4.64 -6.03 17.93
CA GLN A 241 3.76 -4.89 17.75
C GLN A 241 2.61 -5.23 16.81
N GLY A 242 1.44 -4.59 16.98
CA GLY A 242 0.31 -4.76 16.08
C GLY A 242 -0.33 -6.15 16.12
N ALA A 243 -0.17 -6.89 17.22
CA ALA A 243 -0.82 -8.17 17.48
C ALA A 243 -1.80 -8.09 18.65
N LYS A 244 -2.74 -9.07 18.72
CA LYS A 244 -3.70 -9.26 19.80
C LYS A 244 -3.93 -10.75 20.05
#